data_a2479f6870242b5f082480672e3da28f
#
_entry.id   a2479f6870242b5f082480672e3da28f
#
_cell.length_a   1.000
_cell.length_b   1.000
_cell.length_c   1.000
_cell.angle_alpha   90.00
_cell.angle_beta   90.00
_cell.angle_gamma   90.00
#
_symmetry.space_group_name_H-M   'P 1'
#
loop_
_entity.id
_entity.type
_entity.pdbx_description
1 polymer ?
#
loop_
_entity_poly.entity_id
_entity_poly.type
_entity_poly.pdbx_seq_one_letter_code
_entity_poly.pdbx_strand_id
1 'polypeptide(L)'
;RRRWKFYDLFDAAPGTSDWSTQEGRGTADELHIVVYDTTGKISGFAENVAGQRGQSVLETYSALSKNPNAKNAQGGTNYYAEVLYTRSAFIFWMDHLGAGTNWGTDLDASNAVILNGTDSTGSDEGDNVLDETDGENIILDTDAGAFTAVDAPTYDGLTGGTDDYSVTVGEKRTAYDLFANAELHDINFVLGGPSVTESGSSFGSAGDEFDTHGTMLTDLVELRKDCVAFVSPARQAVVNVQSSNTQTTNVKDSFDTLPSSSYVVYDSGYKYMYDKYNDVYRYVPLNGDIAGLCANTDRVADPWFSPGGYNRGNIRGAIKLAYNPQQAERDILYKARINPVVDFPGQGVVLFGDKTALTRPSAFDRINVRRLFLVLEKAIATAAKFQLFEFNDEFTRAQFRNLVEPFLRDVQ
;
A
#
# COMPACT_ATOMS: atom_id res chain seq x y z
N ARG A 1 -45.21 12.25 -3.29
CA ARG A 1 -44.59 12.14 -1.93
C ARG A 1 -43.20 11.57 -2.10
N ARG A 2 -42.18 12.33 -1.76
CA ARG A 2 -40.77 11.87 -1.81
C ARG A 2 -40.59 10.71 -0.83
N ARG A 3 -40.19 9.56 -1.34
CA ARG A 3 -40.10 8.34 -0.53
C ARG A 3 -38.68 8.01 -0.10
N TRP A 4 -37.67 8.51 -0.87
CA TRP A 4 -36.29 8.21 -0.61
C TRP A 4 -35.71 9.15 0.46
N LYS A 5 -35.00 8.60 1.43
CA LYS A 5 -34.44 9.36 2.54
C LYS A 5 -33.30 10.34 2.15
N PHE A 6 -32.66 10.11 1.01
CA PHE A 6 -31.57 10.92 0.48
C PHE A 6 -32.01 11.84 -0.67
N TYR A 7 -33.30 12.04 -0.88
CA TYR A 7 -33.82 12.85 -1.98
C TYR A 7 -33.32 14.30 -2.00
N ASP A 8 -32.93 14.81 -0.87
CA ASP A 8 -32.45 16.17 -0.65
C ASP A 8 -31.00 16.40 -1.08
N LEU A 9 -30.32 15.33 -1.46
CA LEU A 9 -28.97 15.39 -2.02
C LEU A 9 -28.95 15.62 -3.55
N PHE A 10 -30.12 15.62 -4.18
CA PHE A 10 -30.26 15.69 -5.64
C PHE A 10 -31.27 16.74 -6.04
N ASP A 11 -30.99 17.44 -7.13
CA ASP A 11 -31.85 18.53 -7.65
C ASP A 11 -33.15 18.00 -8.22
N ALA A 12 -33.12 16.84 -8.87
CA ALA A 12 -34.30 16.23 -9.51
C ALA A 12 -34.34 14.72 -9.22
N ALA A 13 -35.47 14.11 -9.53
CA ALA A 13 -35.56 12.64 -9.57
C ALA A 13 -34.85 12.11 -10.82
N PRO A 14 -34.33 10.86 -10.80
CA PRO A 14 -33.77 10.25 -12.00
C PRO A 14 -34.85 10.09 -13.08
N GLY A 15 -34.49 10.34 -14.30
CA GLY A 15 -35.39 10.36 -15.44
C GLY A 15 -34.76 9.76 -16.69
N THR A 16 -34.91 10.45 -17.80
CA THR A 16 -34.26 10.08 -19.05
C THR A 16 -33.12 11.04 -19.33
N SER A 17 -31.93 10.52 -19.59
CA SER A 17 -30.75 11.32 -19.86
C SER A 17 -30.91 12.10 -21.17
N ASP A 18 -30.29 13.27 -21.24
CA ASP A 18 -30.23 14.06 -22.44
C ASP A 18 -29.62 13.27 -23.60
N TRP A 19 -28.62 12.46 -23.34
CA TRP A 19 -27.97 11.59 -24.30
C TRP A 19 -28.96 10.57 -24.86
N SER A 20 -29.69 9.83 -24.02
CA SER A 20 -30.70 8.86 -24.44
C SER A 20 -31.82 9.53 -25.27
N THR A 21 -32.22 10.75 -24.92
CA THR A 21 -33.23 11.52 -25.66
C THR A 21 -32.69 11.92 -27.03
N GLN A 22 -31.45 12.37 -27.13
CA GLN A 22 -30.86 12.83 -28.42
C GLN A 22 -30.61 11.66 -29.37
N GLU A 23 -30.18 10.53 -28.85
CA GLU A 23 -29.85 9.34 -29.63
C GLU A 23 -31.06 8.40 -29.86
N GLY A 24 -32.18 8.70 -29.25
CA GLY A 24 -33.40 7.86 -29.37
C GLY A 24 -33.27 6.50 -28.70
N ARG A 25 -32.51 6.41 -27.59
CA ARG A 25 -32.11 5.17 -26.95
C ARG A 25 -32.95 4.76 -25.75
N GLY A 26 -34.22 4.98 -25.80
CA GLY A 26 -35.15 4.60 -24.73
C GLY A 26 -35.37 5.71 -23.69
N THR A 27 -36.07 5.36 -22.62
CA THR A 27 -36.49 6.28 -21.56
C THR A 27 -36.18 5.70 -20.19
N ALA A 28 -36.13 6.56 -19.17
CA ALA A 28 -35.93 6.19 -17.76
C ALA A 28 -34.59 5.47 -17.48
N ASP A 29 -33.58 5.86 -18.21
CA ASP A 29 -32.24 5.28 -18.09
C ASP A 29 -31.43 5.80 -16.87
N GLU A 30 -31.83 6.92 -16.26
CA GLU A 30 -31.09 7.50 -15.15
C GLU A 30 -31.35 6.83 -13.81
N LEU A 31 -30.35 6.86 -12.97
CA LEU A 31 -30.40 6.45 -11.56
C LEU A 31 -29.51 7.33 -10.68
N HIS A 32 -29.81 7.38 -9.40
CA HIS A 32 -28.98 8.04 -8.40
C HIS A 32 -28.41 7.01 -7.44
N ILE A 33 -27.14 7.18 -7.06
CA ILE A 33 -26.47 6.30 -6.12
C ILE A 33 -25.95 7.14 -4.95
N VAL A 34 -26.17 6.66 -3.75
CA VAL A 34 -25.61 7.21 -2.50
C VAL A 34 -24.92 6.11 -1.74
N VAL A 35 -23.63 6.32 -1.45
CA VAL A 35 -22.85 5.48 -0.57
C VAL A 35 -22.81 6.15 0.81
N TYR A 36 -23.21 5.44 1.84
CA TYR A 36 -23.27 6.00 3.18
C TYR A 36 -22.84 5.00 4.25
N ASP A 37 -22.30 5.54 5.34
CA ASP A 37 -21.84 4.75 6.49
C ASP A 37 -22.98 4.52 7.47
N THR A 38 -23.42 3.28 7.60
CA THR A 38 -24.49 2.92 8.52
C THR A 38 -24.07 2.91 9.97
N THR A 39 -22.80 2.64 10.23
CA THR A 39 -22.27 2.39 11.59
C THR A 39 -21.41 3.51 12.13
N GLY A 40 -21.00 4.43 11.29
CA GLY A 40 -20.10 5.53 11.67
C GLY A 40 -18.63 5.14 11.77
N LYS A 41 -18.25 3.95 11.30
CA LYS A 41 -16.87 3.48 11.40
C LYS A 41 -15.92 4.18 10.42
N ILE A 42 -16.43 4.64 9.31
CA ILE A 42 -15.65 5.31 8.26
C ILE A 42 -15.73 6.82 8.42
N SER A 43 -16.95 7.36 8.46
CA SER A 43 -17.19 8.81 8.52
C SER A 43 -17.10 9.40 9.93
N GLY A 44 -17.19 8.56 10.96
CA GLY A 44 -17.39 8.99 12.34
C GLY A 44 -18.85 9.33 12.68
N PHE A 45 -19.78 9.26 11.71
CA PHE A 45 -21.18 9.61 11.86
C PHE A 45 -22.08 8.49 11.37
N ALA A 46 -22.87 7.92 12.28
CA ALA A 46 -23.80 6.84 11.94
C ALA A 46 -25.09 7.40 11.32
N GLU A 47 -25.57 6.76 10.29
CA GLU A 47 -26.78 7.18 9.55
C GLU A 47 -28.05 7.16 10.41
N ASN A 48 -28.14 6.23 11.34
CA ASN A 48 -29.30 6.04 12.20
C ASN A 48 -29.36 7.01 13.39
N VAL A 49 -28.37 7.86 13.58
CA VAL A 49 -28.34 8.88 14.64
C VAL A 49 -28.98 10.17 14.15
N ALA A 50 -29.94 10.67 14.90
CA ALA A 50 -30.66 11.90 14.55
C ALA A 50 -29.70 13.09 14.37
N GLY A 51 -29.80 13.75 13.22
CA GLY A 51 -28.95 14.87 12.86
C GLY A 51 -27.62 14.53 12.20
N GLN A 52 -27.25 13.26 12.09
CA GLN A 52 -25.98 12.82 11.49
C GLN A 52 -26.11 12.27 10.07
N ARG A 53 -27.32 12.09 9.57
CA ARG A 53 -27.55 11.45 8.26
C ARG A 53 -26.78 12.09 7.09
N GLY A 54 -26.73 13.41 7.03
CA GLY A 54 -25.99 14.10 5.97
C GLY A 54 -24.47 13.96 6.09
N GLN A 55 -23.98 13.72 7.30
CA GLN A 55 -22.56 13.54 7.58
C GLN A 55 -22.10 12.09 7.43
N SER A 56 -23.04 11.15 7.42
CA SER A 56 -22.76 9.73 7.14
C SER A 56 -22.59 9.42 5.66
N VAL A 57 -22.95 10.34 4.76
CA VAL A 57 -22.81 10.16 3.32
C VAL A 57 -21.34 10.22 2.93
N LEU A 58 -20.88 9.20 2.24
CA LEU A 58 -19.50 9.09 1.77
C LEU A 58 -19.36 9.58 0.33
N GLU A 59 -20.26 9.14 -0.54
CA GLU A 59 -20.27 9.51 -1.96
C GLU A 59 -21.68 9.67 -2.48
N THR A 60 -21.82 10.54 -3.47
CA THR A 60 -23.07 10.75 -4.20
C THR A 60 -22.82 10.79 -5.70
N TYR A 61 -23.69 10.09 -6.44
CA TYR A 61 -23.66 10.08 -7.89
C TYR A 61 -25.05 10.40 -8.42
N SER A 62 -25.16 11.48 -9.18
CA SER A 62 -26.43 11.96 -9.70
C SER A 62 -26.59 11.65 -11.18
N ALA A 63 -27.78 11.25 -11.59
CA ALA A 63 -28.19 11.10 -12.98
C ALA A 63 -27.21 10.24 -13.82
N LEU A 64 -26.75 9.13 -13.24
CA LEU A 64 -25.97 8.15 -13.98
C LEU A 64 -26.90 7.33 -14.89
N SER A 65 -26.43 7.02 -16.09
CA SER A 65 -27.21 6.24 -17.04
C SER A 65 -26.95 4.75 -16.91
N LYS A 66 -27.99 3.96 -17.15
CA LYS A 66 -27.91 2.51 -17.31
C LYS A 66 -27.41 2.11 -18.70
N ASN A 67 -27.36 3.04 -19.62
CA ASN A 67 -26.91 2.75 -20.99
C ASN A 67 -25.37 2.83 -21.04
N PRO A 68 -24.70 1.76 -21.50
CA PRO A 68 -23.25 1.71 -21.59
C PRO A 68 -22.60 2.78 -22.47
N ASN A 69 -23.35 3.25 -23.47
CA ASN A 69 -22.88 4.26 -24.41
C ASN A 69 -23.18 5.69 -23.98
N ALA A 70 -23.91 5.88 -22.89
CA ALA A 70 -24.32 7.19 -22.43
C ALA A 70 -23.11 8.08 -22.09
N LYS A 71 -23.23 9.33 -22.55
CA LYS A 71 -22.21 10.35 -22.28
C LYS A 71 -22.83 11.53 -21.56
N ASN A 72 -22.01 12.13 -20.70
CA ASN A 72 -22.35 13.39 -20.05
C ASN A 72 -22.18 14.57 -21.03
N ALA A 73 -22.58 15.76 -20.59
CA ALA A 73 -22.49 16.99 -21.40
C ALA A 73 -21.05 17.35 -21.83
N GLN A 74 -20.04 16.80 -21.18
CA GLN A 74 -18.63 17.00 -21.50
C GLN A 74 -18.05 15.90 -22.41
N GLY A 75 -18.87 14.93 -22.83
CA GLY A 75 -18.48 13.82 -23.68
C GLY A 75 -17.80 12.65 -22.96
N GLY A 76 -17.66 12.70 -21.64
CA GLY A 76 -17.18 11.58 -20.84
C GLY A 76 -18.29 10.55 -20.63
N THR A 77 -17.90 9.32 -20.21
CA THR A 77 -18.86 8.28 -19.89
C THR A 77 -19.81 8.71 -18.77
N ASN A 78 -21.09 8.38 -18.92
CA ASN A 78 -22.09 8.51 -17.89
C ASN A 78 -22.70 7.16 -17.48
N TYR A 79 -22.12 6.08 -17.97
CA TYR A 79 -22.52 4.73 -17.62
C TYR A 79 -22.18 4.43 -16.15
N TYR A 80 -23.19 4.05 -15.37
CA TYR A 80 -23.05 3.95 -13.93
C TYR A 80 -21.94 2.96 -13.50
N ALA A 81 -21.82 1.81 -14.18
CA ALA A 81 -20.81 0.83 -13.84
C ALA A 81 -19.38 1.38 -14.01
N GLU A 82 -19.09 2.02 -15.14
CA GLU A 82 -17.80 2.61 -15.42
C GLU A 82 -17.49 3.82 -14.53
N VAL A 83 -18.50 4.65 -14.26
CA VAL A 83 -18.34 5.78 -13.35
C VAL A 83 -18.03 5.33 -11.94
N LEU A 84 -18.70 4.30 -11.42
CA LEU A 84 -18.39 3.74 -10.12
C LEU A 84 -16.99 3.14 -10.09
N TYR A 85 -16.65 2.34 -11.09
CA TYR A 85 -15.33 1.72 -11.17
C TYR A 85 -14.19 2.73 -11.17
N THR A 86 -14.36 3.86 -11.86
CA THR A 86 -13.30 4.87 -12.01
C THR A 86 -13.27 5.92 -10.92
N ARG A 87 -14.38 6.19 -10.23
CA ARG A 87 -14.49 7.33 -9.32
C ARG A 87 -14.74 6.96 -7.87
N SER A 88 -15.31 5.79 -7.58
CA SER A 88 -15.60 5.42 -6.22
C SER A 88 -14.35 4.99 -5.48
N ALA A 89 -14.22 5.45 -4.23
CA ALA A 89 -13.20 5.01 -3.31
C ALA A 89 -13.69 3.92 -2.34
N PHE A 90 -15.01 3.65 -2.30
CA PHE A 90 -15.61 2.77 -1.31
C PHE A 90 -16.28 1.55 -1.91
N ILE A 91 -16.76 1.63 -3.15
CA ILE A 91 -17.48 0.54 -3.80
C ILE A 91 -16.91 0.25 -5.19
N PHE A 92 -16.97 -1.02 -5.58
CA PHE A 92 -16.68 -1.45 -6.94
C PHE A 92 -17.94 -2.05 -7.55
N TRP A 93 -18.17 -1.75 -8.81
CA TRP A 93 -19.19 -2.46 -9.55
C TRP A 93 -18.70 -3.88 -9.86
N MET A 94 -19.50 -4.86 -9.53
CA MET A 94 -19.17 -6.27 -9.75
C MET A 94 -20.17 -6.93 -10.72
N ASP A 95 -21.46 -6.62 -10.54
CA ASP A 95 -22.52 -7.21 -11.32
C ASP A 95 -23.77 -6.36 -11.26
N HIS A 96 -24.72 -6.62 -12.14
CA HIS A 96 -26.05 -6.02 -12.12
C HIS A 96 -26.93 -6.74 -11.10
N LEU A 97 -27.94 -6.04 -10.59
CA LEU A 97 -28.99 -6.68 -9.81
C LEU A 97 -29.75 -7.67 -10.69
N GLY A 98 -30.07 -8.84 -10.14
CA GLY A 98 -30.64 -9.95 -10.86
C GLY A 98 -31.93 -9.64 -11.61
N ALA A 99 -32.29 -10.50 -12.53
CA ALA A 99 -33.51 -10.40 -13.32
C ALA A 99 -34.74 -10.18 -12.44
N GLY A 100 -35.53 -9.16 -12.74
CA GLY A 100 -36.70 -8.76 -11.95
C GLY A 100 -36.51 -7.55 -11.07
N THR A 101 -35.33 -6.94 -11.06
CA THR A 101 -35.04 -5.74 -10.27
C THR A 101 -35.10 -4.45 -11.09
N ASN A 102 -35.67 -4.47 -12.27
CA ASN A 102 -35.90 -3.28 -13.12
C ASN A 102 -34.62 -2.54 -13.58
N TRP A 103 -33.54 -3.28 -13.79
CA TRP A 103 -32.29 -2.67 -14.26
C TRP A 103 -32.21 -2.46 -15.74
N GLY A 104 -33.19 -2.84 -16.47
CA GLY A 104 -33.30 -2.70 -17.92
C GLY A 104 -34.17 -3.81 -18.44
N THR A 105 -34.56 -3.66 -19.65
CA THR A 105 -35.24 -4.73 -20.33
C THR A 105 -34.20 -5.75 -20.65
N ASP A 106 -34.56 -6.88 -20.29
CA ASP A 106 -34.00 -7.94 -20.90
C ASP A 106 -34.34 -8.03 -22.29
N LEU A 107 -33.55 -8.59 -22.94
CA LEU A 107 -33.54 -8.62 -24.27
C LEU A 107 -33.77 -9.97 -24.73
N ASP A 108 -34.60 -10.00 -25.62
CA ASP A 108 -34.78 -11.19 -26.37
C ASP A 108 -33.54 -11.50 -27.18
N ALA A 109 -33.44 -12.71 -27.67
CA ALA A 109 -32.28 -13.21 -28.36
C ALA A 109 -31.81 -12.41 -29.58
N SER A 110 -32.47 -11.30 -29.88
CA SER A 110 -32.11 -10.47 -31.00
C SER A 110 -31.49 -9.15 -30.60
N ASN A 111 -31.69 -8.73 -29.37
CA ASN A 111 -31.35 -7.38 -28.98
C ASN A 111 -31.04 -7.23 -27.51
N ALA A 112 -30.34 -8.15 -26.99
CA ALA A 112 -30.27 -8.23 -25.63
C ALA A 112 -29.25 -7.39 -25.04
N VAL A 113 -29.63 -6.68 -24.04
CA VAL A 113 -28.79 -6.20 -23.04
C VAL A 113 -28.77 -7.20 -21.93
N ILE A 114 -27.77 -7.92 -21.78
CA ILE A 114 -27.58 -8.74 -20.61
C ILE A 114 -27.12 -7.84 -19.50
N LEU A 115 -28.04 -7.51 -18.63
CA LEU A 115 -27.74 -6.59 -17.54
C LEU A 115 -27.44 -7.30 -16.25
N ASN A 116 -27.38 -8.59 -16.24
CA ASN A 116 -27.21 -9.34 -15.00
C ASN A 116 -26.27 -10.53 -15.09
N GLY A 117 -25.42 -10.56 -16.11
CA GLY A 117 -24.43 -11.63 -16.23
C GLY A 117 -24.95 -13.02 -16.49
N THR A 118 -26.25 -13.18 -16.79
CA THR A 118 -26.78 -14.44 -17.28
C THR A 118 -26.64 -14.50 -18.79
N ASP A 119 -25.88 -15.43 -19.28
CA ASP A 119 -25.87 -15.74 -20.67
C ASP A 119 -27.24 -16.32 -21.11
N SER A 120 -27.48 -16.38 -22.39
CA SER A 120 -28.70 -16.94 -22.97
C SER A 120 -28.91 -18.43 -22.64
N THR A 121 -28.00 -19.06 -21.95
CA THR A 121 -28.03 -20.47 -21.55
C THR A 121 -28.39 -20.66 -20.07
N GLY A 122 -28.54 -19.57 -19.32
CA GLY A 122 -28.98 -19.61 -17.93
C GLY A 122 -27.94 -20.17 -16.94
N SER A 123 -26.70 -20.15 -17.28
CA SER A 123 -25.65 -20.42 -16.30
C SER A 123 -25.37 -19.15 -15.50
N ASP A 124 -25.60 -19.25 -14.22
CA ASP A 124 -25.28 -18.22 -13.22
C ASP A 124 -23.77 -18.12 -12.97
N GLU A 125 -23.01 -18.23 -13.97
CA GLU A 125 -21.60 -17.94 -13.83
C GLU A 125 -21.51 -16.44 -13.91
N GLY A 126 -21.09 -15.78 -12.88
CA GLY A 126 -20.93 -14.32 -12.81
C GLY A 126 -20.00 -13.80 -13.89
N ASP A 127 -20.44 -13.97 -15.10
CA ASP A 127 -19.76 -13.49 -16.27
C ASP A 127 -19.81 -11.99 -16.26
N ASN A 128 -18.71 -11.47 -15.91
CA ASN A 128 -18.44 -10.07 -16.00
C ASN A 128 -18.78 -9.59 -17.38
N VAL A 129 -19.57 -8.59 -17.42
CA VAL A 129 -19.73 -7.76 -18.60
C VAL A 129 -18.40 -7.26 -19.19
N LEU A 130 -17.31 -7.61 -18.54
CA LEU A 130 -15.94 -7.28 -18.92
C LEU A 130 -15.10 -8.50 -19.26
N ASP A 131 -15.68 -9.69 -19.42
CA ASP A 131 -14.90 -10.82 -19.88
C ASP A 131 -14.58 -10.68 -21.35
N GLU A 132 -13.35 -10.34 -21.62
CA GLU A 132 -12.82 -10.18 -22.97
C GLU A 132 -12.58 -11.51 -23.69
N THR A 133 -12.86 -12.65 -23.05
CA THR A 133 -12.42 -13.93 -23.61
C THR A 133 -13.37 -14.53 -24.60
N ASP A 134 -14.66 -14.23 -24.57
CA ASP A 134 -15.64 -14.88 -25.41
C ASP A 134 -16.13 -14.04 -26.57
N GLY A 135 -15.83 -12.77 -26.60
CA GLY A 135 -16.21 -11.87 -27.70
C GLY A 135 -17.71 -11.62 -27.88
N GLU A 136 -18.52 -12.18 -26.97
CA GLU A 136 -19.97 -12.06 -27.04
C GLU A 136 -20.57 -11.04 -26.09
N ASN A 137 -19.72 -10.29 -25.45
CA ASN A 137 -20.15 -9.34 -24.53
C ASN A 137 -20.65 -8.14 -25.07
N ILE A 138 -21.79 -7.85 -24.85
CA ILE A 138 -22.21 -6.69 -24.85
C ILE A 138 -23.01 -6.12 -25.63
N ILE A 139 -23.87 -6.11 -25.37
CA ILE A 139 -24.53 -5.14 -25.37
C ILE A 139 -24.90 -4.36 -26.17
N LEU A 140 -25.45 -4.16 -26.66
CA LEU A 140 -25.78 -3.09 -27.15
C LEU A 140 -26.66 -2.96 -28.00
N ASP A 141 -27.76 -3.10 -27.82
CA ASP A 141 -28.54 -2.61 -28.68
C ASP A 141 -28.95 -1.39 -28.62
N THR A 142 -29.08 -1.06 -29.50
CA THR A 142 -29.29 0.10 -30.06
C THR A 142 -30.70 0.50 -30.25
N ASP A 143 -31.53 -0.35 -30.35
CA ASP A 143 -32.91 -0.07 -30.62
C ASP A 143 -33.79 -0.49 -29.52
N ALA A 144 -33.19 -0.88 -28.50
CA ALA A 144 -33.88 -1.46 -27.45
C ALA A 144 -34.88 -0.61 -26.79
N GLY A 145 -35.79 -1.26 -26.29
CA GLY A 145 -36.86 -0.71 -25.55
C GLY A 145 -36.47 0.13 -24.36
N ALA A 146 -37.40 0.80 -23.79
CA ALA A 146 -37.16 1.66 -22.64
C ALA A 146 -36.64 0.88 -21.44
N PHE A 147 -35.64 1.41 -20.78
CA PHE A 147 -35.25 0.95 -19.45
C PHE A 147 -36.41 1.10 -18.48
N THR A 148 -36.57 0.18 -17.60
CA THR A 148 -37.60 0.30 -16.58
C THR A 148 -37.12 1.25 -15.48
N ALA A 149 -37.95 2.20 -15.11
CA ALA A 149 -37.65 3.09 -14.01
C ALA A 149 -37.53 2.31 -12.71
N VAL A 150 -36.62 2.73 -11.83
CA VAL A 150 -36.54 2.19 -10.49
C VAL A 150 -37.73 2.69 -9.67
N ASP A 151 -38.70 1.86 -9.45
CA ASP A 151 -39.97 2.22 -8.80
C ASP A 151 -39.84 2.48 -7.31
N ALA A 152 -38.86 1.85 -6.67
CA ALA A 152 -38.61 2.00 -5.26
C ALA A 152 -37.11 2.09 -4.98
N PRO A 153 -36.71 2.85 -3.95
CA PRO A 153 -35.33 2.86 -3.52
C PRO A 153 -34.91 1.48 -3.04
N THR A 154 -33.82 0.97 -3.59
CA THR A 154 -33.19 -0.25 -3.14
C THR A 154 -32.10 0.09 -2.11
N TYR A 155 -32.11 -0.62 -1.00
CA TYR A 155 -31.10 -0.47 0.06
C TYR A 155 -30.39 -1.80 0.20
N ASP A 156 -29.23 -1.89 -0.40
CA ASP A 156 -28.38 -3.05 -0.25
C ASP A 156 -27.23 -2.73 0.69
N GLY A 157 -27.08 -3.57 1.70
CA GLY A 157 -25.93 -3.54 2.59
C GLY A 157 -24.85 -4.45 2.04
N LEU A 158 -23.65 -3.93 1.89
CA LEU A 158 -22.49 -4.76 1.65
C LEU A 158 -22.29 -5.69 2.85
N THR A 159 -22.46 -6.98 2.64
CA THR A 159 -22.34 -8.02 3.67
C THR A 159 -21.31 -9.04 3.24
N GLY A 160 -20.75 -9.77 4.20
CA GLY A 160 -19.76 -10.81 3.92
C GLY A 160 -18.35 -10.32 3.72
N GLY A 161 -18.09 -9.01 3.83
CA GLY A 161 -16.73 -8.51 3.93
C GLY A 161 -16.06 -9.01 5.19
N THR A 162 -14.91 -9.64 5.04
CA THR A 162 -14.05 -10.03 6.17
C THR A 162 -12.76 -9.29 6.07
N ASP A 163 -12.31 -8.75 7.20
CA ASP A 163 -10.97 -8.20 7.28
C ASP A 163 -9.98 -9.38 7.25
N ASP A 164 -9.19 -9.46 6.21
CA ASP A 164 -8.07 -10.39 6.15
C ASP A 164 -6.77 -9.66 6.51
N TYR A 165 -6.33 -9.87 7.75
CA TYR A 165 -5.04 -9.37 8.23
C TYR A 165 -3.93 -10.42 8.11
N SER A 166 -4.24 -11.59 7.55
CA SER A 166 -3.32 -12.72 7.40
C SER A 166 -2.58 -12.66 6.06
N VAL A 167 -1.94 -11.53 5.79
CA VAL A 167 -1.23 -11.32 4.52
C VAL A 167 -0.07 -12.29 4.41
N THR A 168 -0.09 -13.14 3.41
CA THR A 168 0.98 -14.09 3.10
C THR A 168 2.22 -13.42 2.54
N VAL A 169 3.37 -14.07 2.60
CA VAL A 169 4.61 -13.56 1.99
C VAL A 169 4.47 -13.42 0.47
N GLY A 170 3.70 -14.30 -0.19
CA GLY A 170 3.44 -14.23 -1.62
C GLY A 170 2.69 -12.96 -2.02
N GLU A 171 1.66 -12.58 -1.28
CA GLU A 171 0.91 -11.34 -1.49
C GLU A 171 1.77 -10.11 -1.23
N LYS A 172 2.57 -10.12 -0.14
CA LYS A 172 3.56 -9.07 0.11
C LYS A 172 4.53 -8.93 -1.06
N ARG A 173 5.04 -10.05 -1.58
CA ARG A 173 5.95 -10.05 -2.73
C ARG A 173 5.31 -9.38 -3.94
N THR A 174 4.08 -9.74 -4.28
CA THR A 174 3.34 -9.13 -5.39
C THR A 174 3.24 -7.60 -5.22
N ALA A 175 2.95 -7.13 -4.00
CA ALA A 175 2.88 -5.70 -3.71
C ALA A 175 4.25 -5.00 -3.79
N TYR A 176 5.31 -5.61 -3.26
CA TYR A 176 6.67 -5.03 -3.33
C TYR A 176 7.26 -5.08 -4.74
N ASP A 177 6.93 -6.07 -5.55
CA ASP A 177 7.40 -6.19 -6.94
C ASP A 177 6.91 -5.04 -7.83
N LEU A 178 5.80 -4.37 -7.48
CA LEU A 178 5.37 -3.14 -8.14
C LEU A 178 6.43 -2.02 -8.07
N PHE A 179 7.27 -2.04 -7.05
CA PHE A 179 8.34 -1.08 -6.86
C PHE A 179 9.71 -1.57 -7.41
N ALA A 180 9.75 -2.70 -8.09
CA ALA A 180 11.00 -3.27 -8.62
C ALA A 180 11.66 -2.38 -9.69
N ASN A 181 10.87 -1.60 -10.43
CA ASN A 181 11.38 -0.72 -11.47
C ASN A 181 11.85 0.62 -10.88
N ALA A 182 13.18 0.83 -10.88
CA ALA A 182 13.79 2.06 -10.38
C ALA A 182 13.55 3.29 -11.28
N GLU A 183 13.17 3.09 -12.55
CA GLU A 183 12.87 4.20 -13.45
C GLU A 183 11.48 4.80 -13.22
N LEU A 184 10.54 3.98 -12.75
CA LEU A 184 9.16 4.41 -12.48
C LEU A 184 8.99 4.99 -11.08
N HIS A 185 9.72 4.46 -10.10
CA HIS A 185 9.55 4.81 -8.69
C HIS A 185 10.89 5.17 -8.05
N ASP A 186 11.04 6.41 -7.62
CA ASP A 186 12.19 6.84 -6.81
C ASP A 186 11.91 6.60 -5.33
N ILE A 187 12.54 5.58 -4.76
CA ILE A 187 12.42 5.23 -3.35
C ILE A 187 13.80 5.20 -2.69
N ASN A 188 13.86 5.55 -1.41
CA ASN A 188 15.10 5.53 -0.63
C ASN A 188 15.10 4.43 0.44
N PHE A 189 13.92 4.10 0.98
CA PHE A 189 13.77 3.12 2.05
C PHE A 189 12.67 2.12 1.72
N VAL A 190 12.92 0.87 2.06
CA VAL A 190 11.95 -0.23 2.03
C VAL A 190 11.75 -0.71 3.46
N LEU A 191 10.52 -0.67 3.96
CA LEU A 191 10.18 -1.10 5.30
C LEU A 191 9.62 -2.52 5.25
N GLY A 192 10.24 -3.46 5.95
CA GLY A 192 9.73 -4.83 6.01
C GLY A 192 8.38 -4.97 6.71
N GLY A 193 8.02 -3.97 7.53
CA GLY A 193 6.83 -4.05 8.35
C GLY A 193 6.93 -5.13 9.43
N PRO A 194 5.80 -5.61 9.96
CA PRO A 194 5.80 -6.74 10.85
C PRO A 194 6.22 -7.99 10.09
N SER A 195 7.19 -8.71 10.65
CA SER A 195 7.61 -9.99 10.10
C SER A 195 6.52 -11.03 10.30
N VAL A 196 6.44 -11.93 9.35
CA VAL A 196 5.48 -13.02 9.37
C VAL A 196 5.82 -13.96 10.54
N THR A 197 4.81 -14.65 11.04
CA THR A 197 4.95 -15.60 12.14
C THR A 197 5.71 -16.84 11.68
N GLU A 198 6.77 -17.19 12.39
CA GLU A 198 7.38 -18.50 12.20
C GLU A 198 6.46 -19.59 12.75
N SER A 199 6.22 -20.61 11.98
CA SER A 199 5.49 -21.79 12.44
C SER A 199 6.46 -22.74 13.14
N GLY A 200 6.41 -22.77 14.45
CA GLY A 200 7.21 -23.70 15.27
C GLY A 200 8.12 -23.02 16.28
N SER A 201 8.90 -23.84 16.97
CA SER A 201 9.83 -23.40 18.04
C SER A 201 11.27 -23.19 17.56
N SER A 202 11.52 -23.25 16.26
CA SER A 202 12.86 -23.12 15.69
C SER A 202 12.95 -21.87 14.83
N PHE A 203 13.70 -20.89 15.29
CA PHE A 203 14.02 -19.70 14.51
C PHE A 203 15.21 -20.02 13.57
N GLY A 204 15.22 -19.40 12.38
CA GLY A 204 16.33 -19.54 11.45
C GLY A 204 16.28 -20.81 10.60
N SER A 205 15.10 -21.30 10.31
CA SER A 205 14.94 -22.39 9.33
C SER A 205 14.88 -21.82 7.91
N ALA A 206 15.78 -22.27 7.06
CA ALA A 206 15.80 -21.85 5.68
C ALA A 206 14.48 -22.22 4.98
N GLY A 207 13.84 -21.24 4.34
CA GLY A 207 12.59 -21.42 3.62
C GLY A 207 11.32 -21.30 4.47
N ASP A 208 11.42 -20.91 5.75
CA ASP A 208 10.24 -20.50 6.52
C ASP A 208 9.72 -19.14 6.07
N GLU A 209 8.58 -18.71 6.63
CA GLU A 209 7.94 -17.46 6.21
C GLU A 209 8.80 -16.23 6.51
N PHE A 210 9.55 -16.22 7.61
CA PHE A 210 10.46 -15.13 7.95
C PHE A 210 11.65 -15.07 6.99
N ASP A 211 12.29 -16.21 6.72
CA ASP A 211 13.41 -16.32 5.78
C ASP A 211 12.98 -15.91 4.37
N THR A 212 11.82 -16.39 3.92
CA THR A 212 11.24 -16.02 2.63
C THR A 212 10.95 -14.52 2.53
N HIS A 213 10.40 -13.91 3.60
CA HIS A 213 10.13 -12.48 3.67
C HIS A 213 11.42 -11.65 3.65
N GLY A 214 12.39 -12.01 4.48
CA GLY A 214 13.69 -11.33 4.52
C GLY A 214 14.48 -11.45 3.22
N THR A 215 14.44 -12.63 2.59
CA THR A 215 15.06 -12.88 1.29
C THR A 215 14.39 -12.06 0.19
N MET A 216 13.05 -12.00 0.15
CA MET A 216 12.30 -11.17 -0.79
C MET A 216 12.70 -9.69 -0.72
N LEU A 217 12.81 -9.13 0.49
CA LEU A 217 13.23 -7.74 0.68
C LEU A 217 14.67 -7.54 0.24
N THR A 218 15.55 -8.51 0.51
CA THR A 218 16.94 -8.47 0.08
C THR A 218 17.06 -8.51 -1.44
N ASP A 219 16.33 -9.40 -2.10
CA ASP A 219 16.30 -9.52 -3.56
C ASP A 219 15.84 -8.22 -4.22
N LEU A 220 14.79 -7.58 -3.67
CA LEU A 220 14.28 -6.30 -4.18
C LEU A 220 15.35 -5.21 -4.13
N VAL A 221 16.01 -5.02 -2.99
CA VAL A 221 17.01 -3.95 -2.86
C VAL A 221 18.32 -4.26 -3.59
N GLU A 222 18.69 -5.54 -3.74
CA GLU A 222 19.84 -5.95 -4.57
C GLU A 222 19.55 -5.83 -6.06
N LEU A 223 18.30 -5.97 -6.48
CA LEU A 223 17.87 -5.70 -7.85
C LEU A 223 17.96 -4.20 -8.14
N ARG A 224 17.41 -3.37 -7.26
CA ARG A 224 17.33 -1.92 -7.43
C ARG A 224 18.68 -1.22 -7.21
N LYS A 225 19.37 -1.54 -6.12
CA LYS A 225 20.63 -0.91 -5.66
C LYS A 225 20.57 0.59 -5.37
N ASP A 226 19.38 1.16 -5.30
CA ASP A 226 19.14 2.59 -5.05
C ASP A 226 18.46 2.89 -3.72
N CYS A 227 18.15 1.87 -2.93
CA CYS A 227 17.43 1.98 -1.67
C CYS A 227 17.99 1.03 -0.60
N VAL A 228 17.53 1.21 0.65
CA VAL A 228 17.91 0.37 1.79
C VAL A 228 16.66 -0.25 2.41
N ALA A 229 16.68 -1.56 2.66
CA ALA A 229 15.63 -2.27 3.37
C ALA A 229 15.93 -2.35 4.88
N PHE A 230 14.87 -2.25 5.69
CA PHE A 230 14.91 -2.39 7.14
C PHE A 230 14.05 -3.57 7.56
N VAL A 231 14.63 -4.50 8.30
CA VAL A 231 13.99 -5.76 8.68
C VAL A 231 14.10 -5.97 10.19
N SER A 232 12.96 -6.17 10.84
CA SER A 232 12.88 -6.57 12.25
C SER A 232 12.74 -8.09 12.36
N PRO A 233 13.19 -8.72 13.46
CA PRO A 233 13.01 -10.16 13.65
C PRO A 233 11.52 -10.53 13.78
N ALA A 234 11.22 -11.83 13.72
CA ALA A 234 9.87 -12.30 13.95
C ALA A 234 9.37 -11.88 15.35
N ARG A 235 8.08 -11.53 15.45
CA ARG A 235 7.50 -11.07 16.72
C ARG A 235 7.68 -12.06 17.85
N GLN A 236 7.52 -13.35 17.57
CA GLN A 236 7.68 -14.42 18.54
C GLN A 236 9.11 -14.59 19.05
N ALA A 237 10.12 -14.11 18.32
CA ALA A 237 11.51 -14.17 18.79
C ALA A 237 11.73 -13.37 20.08
N VAL A 238 10.96 -12.31 20.29
CA VAL A 238 11.19 -11.36 21.40
C VAL A 238 9.96 -11.10 22.27
N VAL A 239 8.74 -11.15 21.73
CA VAL A 239 7.51 -10.84 22.47
C VAL A 239 7.04 -12.06 23.26
N ASN A 240 6.78 -11.88 24.56
CA ASN A 240 6.40 -12.93 25.52
C ASN A 240 7.47 -14.00 25.79
N VAL A 241 8.74 -13.73 25.43
CA VAL A 241 9.88 -14.58 25.79
C VAL A 241 10.49 -14.03 27.09
N GLN A 242 10.56 -14.86 28.13
CA GLN A 242 10.96 -14.39 29.45
C GLN A 242 12.49 -14.26 29.62
N SER A 243 13.26 -15.10 28.94
CA SER A 243 14.72 -15.12 29.06
C SER A 243 15.38 -14.22 28.03
N SER A 244 16.12 -13.22 28.46
CA SER A 244 16.90 -12.32 27.61
C SER A 244 17.92 -13.07 26.75
N ASN A 245 18.54 -14.09 27.30
CA ASN A 245 19.48 -14.94 26.56
C ASN A 245 18.76 -15.74 25.43
N THR A 246 17.56 -16.23 25.72
CA THR A 246 16.73 -16.89 24.70
C THR A 246 16.30 -15.91 23.60
N GLN A 247 15.92 -14.68 23.98
CA GLN A 247 15.62 -13.62 23.01
C GLN A 247 16.82 -13.33 22.10
N THR A 248 18.02 -13.23 22.68
CA THR A 248 19.27 -13.00 21.94
C THR A 248 19.51 -14.10 20.91
N THR A 249 19.36 -15.37 21.33
CA THR A 249 19.55 -16.53 20.46
C THR A 249 18.52 -16.53 19.34
N ASN A 250 17.24 -16.37 19.68
CA ASN A 250 16.15 -16.34 18.69
C ASN A 250 16.34 -15.24 17.64
N VAL A 251 16.68 -14.03 18.08
CA VAL A 251 16.92 -12.90 17.17
C VAL A 251 18.12 -13.17 16.26
N LYS A 252 19.21 -13.72 16.83
CA LYS A 252 20.38 -14.06 16.03
C LYS A 252 20.05 -15.15 15.00
N ASP A 253 19.41 -16.20 15.44
CA ASP A 253 19.09 -17.35 14.59
C ASP A 253 18.11 -16.97 13.46
N SER A 254 17.13 -16.07 13.74
CA SER A 254 16.24 -15.55 12.70
C SER A 254 16.97 -14.90 11.51
N PHE A 255 18.10 -14.24 11.76
CA PHE A 255 18.84 -13.54 10.69
C PHE A 255 20.00 -14.35 10.09
N ASP A 256 20.38 -15.49 10.70
CA ASP A 256 21.56 -16.27 10.24
C ASP A 256 21.35 -16.88 8.85
N THR A 257 20.11 -17.15 8.43
CA THR A 257 19.78 -17.74 7.11
C THR A 257 19.68 -16.71 6.02
N LEU A 258 19.47 -15.44 6.36
CA LEU A 258 19.22 -14.39 5.36
C LEU A 258 20.47 -14.04 4.54
N PRO A 259 20.29 -13.70 3.25
CA PRO A 259 21.39 -13.33 2.38
C PRO A 259 22.18 -12.12 2.90
N SER A 260 23.48 -12.15 2.68
CA SER A 260 24.37 -11.04 3.04
C SER A 260 24.23 -9.89 2.04
N SER A 261 23.83 -8.72 2.51
CA SER A 261 23.70 -7.51 1.69
C SER A 261 24.10 -6.25 2.45
N SER A 262 24.70 -5.31 1.75
CA SER A 262 24.95 -3.97 2.28
C SER A 262 23.75 -3.03 2.17
N TYR A 263 22.70 -3.45 1.47
CA TYR A 263 21.46 -2.69 1.27
C TYR A 263 20.38 -3.07 2.28
N VAL A 264 20.68 -3.93 3.25
CA VAL A 264 19.73 -4.36 4.28
C VAL A 264 20.25 -4.02 5.66
N VAL A 265 19.35 -3.64 6.55
CA VAL A 265 19.62 -3.28 7.94
C VAL A 265 18.73 -4.10 8.86
N TYR A 266 19.33 -4.80 9.82
CA TYR A 266 18.63 -5.60 10.82
C TYR A 266 18.55 -4.87 12.15
N ASP A 267 17.43 -4.99 12.85
CA ASP A 267 17.23 -4.48 14.20
C ASP A 267 16.97 -5.61 15.21
N SER A 268 16.91 -5.25 16.49
CA SER A 268 16.80 -6.21 17.59
C SER A 268 15.38 -6.51 18.05
N GLY A 269 14.32 -5.90 17.46
CA GLY A 269 13.00 -6.30 17.89
C GLY A 269 11.86 -5.30 17.80
N TYR A 270 11.09 -5.17 18.89
CA TYR A 270 9.80 -4.47 18.93
C TYR A 270 9.73 -3.48 20.08
N LYS A 271 9.09 -2.35 19.85
CA LYS A 271 8.69 -1.40 20.91
C LYS A 271 7.22 -1.59 21.27
N TYR A 272 6.90 -1.34 22.53
CA TYR A 272 5.52 -1.26 23.03
C TYR A 272 5.08 0.20 23.03
N MET A 273 4.02 0.51 22.32
CA MET A 273 3.50 1.85 22.17
C MET A 273 1.99 1.90 22.21
N TYR A 274 1.46 3.08 22.48
CA TYR A 274 0.04 3.36 22.43
C TYR A 274 -0.43 3.71 21.02
N ASP A 275 -1.40 2.96 20.52
CA ASP A 275 -2.11 3.24 19.26
C ASP A 275 -3.34 4.09 19.58
N LYS A 276 -3.23 5.38 19.34
CA LYS A 276 -4.28 6.36 19.64
C LYS A 276 -5.55 6.23 18.79
N TYR A 277 -5.47 5.54 17.66
CA TYR A 277 -6.60 5.39 16.74
C TYR A 277 -7.53 4.26 17.16
N ASN A 278 -6.95 3.19 17.75
CA ASN A 278 -7.70 2.03 18.20
C ASN A 278 -7.81 1.97 19.74
N ASP A 279 -7.26 2.95 20.47
CA ASP A 279 -7.23 2.99 21.94
C ASP A 279 -6.65 1.72 22.57
N VAL A 280 -5.57 1.20 22.00
CA VAL A 280 -4.91 -0.01 22.48
C VAL A 280 -3.40 0.13 22.51
N TYR A 281 -2.77 -0.64 23.37
CA TYR A 281 -1.32 -0.77 23.39
C TYR A 281 -0.90 -1.98 22.58
N ARG A 282 0.09 -1.81 21.70
CA ARG A 282 0.58 -2.91 20.89
C ARG A 282 2.09 -2.88 20.70
N TYR A 283 2.63 -4.06 20.38
CA TYR A 283 4.04 -4.17 19.98
C TYR A 283 4.17 -3.88 18.48
N VAL A 284 5.05 -2.94 18.13
CA VAL A 284 5.32 -2.50 16.77
C VAL A 284 6.78 -2.76 16.44
N PRO A 285 7.11 -3.28 15.25
CA PRO A 285 8.50 -3.54 14.85
C PRO A 285 9.30 -2.24 14.74
N LEU A 286 10.58 -2.31 15.01
CA LEU A 286 11.49 -1.16 15.04
C LEU A 286 12.00 -0.72 13.67
N ASN A 287 11.79 -1.51 12.61
CA ASN A 287 12.30 -1.18 11.27
C ASN A 287 11.83 0.18 10.76
N GLY A 288 10.57 0.54 11.00
CA GLY A 288 10.04 1.85 10.64
C GLY A 288 10.68 3.00 11.44
N ASP A 289 11.00 2.75 12.72
CA ASP A 289 11.68 3.75 13.56
C ASP A 289 13.12 3.99 13.10
N ILE A 290 13.86 2.93 12.75
CA ILE A 290 15.24 3.06 12.26
C ILE A 290 15.29 3.78 10.92
N ALA A 291 14.38 3.47 10.01
CA ALA A 291 14.23 4.24 8.78
C ALA A 291 13.90 5.71 9.07
N GLY A 292 13.02 5.96 10.03
CA GLY A 292 12.69 7.30 10.52
C GLY A 292 13.89 8.04 11.13
N LEU A 293 14.78 7.34 11.85
CA LEU A 293 16.03 7.91 12.34
C LEU A 293 16.97 8.28 11.19
N CYS A 294 17.05 7.44 10.16
CA CYS A 294 17.80 7.78 8.96
C CYS A 294 17.25 9.04 8.27
N ALA A 295 15.94 9.12 8.07
CA ALA A 295 15.29 10.30 7.49
C ALA A 295 15.45 11.56 8.36
N ASN A 296 15.37 11.42 9.69
CA ASN A 296 15.63 12.53 10.59
C ASN A 296 17.10 12.97 10.56
N THR A 297 18.03 12.04 10.38
CA THR A 297 19.47 12.37 10.24
C THR A 297 19.69 13.20 8.97
N ASP A 298 19.02 12.91 7.87
CA ASP A 298 19.06 13.71 6.63
C ASP A 298 18.57 15.14 6.84
N ARG A 299 17.59 15.32 7.73
CA ARG A 299 17.02 16.63 8.03
C ARG A 299 17.88 17.49 8.95
N VAL A 300 18.56 16.89 9.93
CA VAL A 300 19.32 17.62 10.97
C VAL A 300 20.82 17.67 10.73
N ALA A 301 21.29 16.80 9.87
CA ALA A 301 22.68 16.70 9.46
C ALA A 301 22.69 16.32 7.96
N ASP A 302 23.45 15.29 7.60
CA ASP A 302 23.52 14.78 6.23
C ASP A 302 23.41 13.26 6.20
N PRO A 303 23.07 12.66 5.04
CA PRO A 303 22.87 11.20 4.90
C PRO A 303 24.07 10.33 5.29
N TRP A 304 25.27 10.89 5.26
CA TRP A 304 26.49 10.19 5.63
C TRP A 304 26.83 10.22 7.12
N PHE A 305 26.01 10.85 7.94
CA PHE A 305 26.12 10.71 9.39
C PHE A 305 25.45 9.44 9.87
N SER A 306 26.02 8.82 10.93
CA SER A 306 25.43 7.64 11.57
C SER A 306 24.06 8.00 12.19
N PRO A 307 23.00 7.22 11.94
CA PRO A 307 21.71 7.43 12.57
C PRO A 307 21.65 6.97 14.03
N GLY A 308 22.68 6.25 14.49
CA GLY A 308 22.75 5.69 15.84
C GLY A 308 23.35 6.63 16.87
N GLY A 309 23.30 6.20 18.12
CA GLY A 309 23.89 6.90 19.27
C GLY A 309 22.96 7.93 19.92
N TYR A 310 23.43 8.51 21.03
CA TYR A 310 22.60 9.37 21.89
C TYR A 310 22.13 10.66 21.22
N ASN A 311 22.88 11.18 20.26
CA ASN A 311 22.56 12.45 19.63
C ASN A 311 21.45 12.35 18.56
N ARG A 312 21.36 11.26 17.84
CA ARG A 312 20.46 11.09 16.70
C ARG A 312 19.62 9.82 16.77
N GLY A 313 20.06 8.81 17.52
CA GLY A 313 19.44 7.50 17.57
C GLY A 313 18.28 7.34 18.57
N ASN A 314 17.71 8.43 19.09
CA ASN A 314 16.63 8.37 20.06
C ASN A 314 15.29 8.03 19.39
N ILE A 315 14.68 6.90 19.79
CA ILE A 315 13.41 6.39 19.30
C ILE A 315 12.27 6.95 20.15
N ARG A 316 11.35 7.64 19.51
CA ARG A 316 10.22 8.30 20.18
C ARG A 316 9.02 7.36 20.31
N GLY A 317 8.16 7.66 21.28
CA GLY A 317 6.88 6.96 21.47
C GLY A 317 7.00 5.52 21.98
N ALA A 318 8.17 5.06 22.37
CA ALA A 318 8.35 3.78 23.02
C ALA A 318 8.09 3.89 24.52
N ILE A 319 7.15 3.09 25.03
CA ILE A 319 6.89 2.97 26.48
C ILE A 319 7.90 1.99 27.09
N LYS A 320 8.15 0.90 26.39
CA LYS A 320 9.16 -0.12 26.71
C LYS A 320 9.55 -0.88 25.46
N LEU A 321 10.67 -1.57 25.52
CA LEU A 321 11.07 -2.55 24.50
C LEU A 321 10.55 -3.94 24.86
N ALA A 322 10.26 -4.77 23.85
CA ALA A 322 9.98 -6.20 24.04
C ALA A 322 11.24 -6.94 24.49
N TYR A 323 12.41 -6.49 24.03
CA TYR A 323 13.71 -7.02 24.34
C TYR A 323 14.68 -5.86 24.55
N ASN A 324 15.29 -5.79 25.73
CA ASN A 324 16.30 -4.79 26.08
C ASN A 324 17.65 -5.49 26.35
N PRO A 325 18.54 -5.57 25.33
CA PRO A 325 19.77 -6.35 25.43
C PRO A 325 20.78 -5.72 26.39
N GLN A 326 21.36 -6.54 27.25
CA GLN A 326 22.48 -6.18 28.10
C GLN A 326 23.80 -6.13 27.33
N GLN A 327 24.90 -5.70 27.97
CA GLN A 327 26.17 -5.49 27.28
C GLN A 327 26.69 -6.73 26.55
N ALA A 328 26.68 -7.88 27.19
CA ALA A 328 27.14 -9.13 26.57
C ALA A 328 26.27 -9.56 25.40
N GLU A 329 24.96 -9.36 25.53
CA GLU A 329 23.96 -9.65 24.47
C GLU A 329 24.11 -8.70 23.28
N ARG A 330 24.36 -7.41 23.56
CA ARG A 330 24.66 -6.42 22.49
C ARG A 330 25.89 -6.80 21.70
N ASP A 331 26.93 -7.28 22.36
CA ASP A 331 28.17 -7.73 21.72
C ASP A 331 27.91 -8.94 20.79
N ILE A 332 27.03 -9.86 21.20
CA ILE A 332 26.61 -11.00 20.37
C ILE A 332 25.83 -10.51 19.15
N LEU A 333 24.79 -9.69 19.35
CA LEU A 333 23.95 -9.14 18.28
C LEU A 333 24.77 -8.32 17.27
N TYR A 334 25.64 -7.45 17.77
CA TYR A 334 26.46 -6.60 16.92
C TYR A 334 27.49 -7.38 16.10
N LYS A 335 28.03 -8.48 16.64
CA LYS A 335 28.85 -9.42 15.85
C LYS A 335 28.03 -10.12 14.77
N ALA A 336 26.76 -10.41 15.04
CA ALA A 336 25.82 -10.98 14.08
C ALA A 336 25.21 -9.93 13.11
N ARG A 337 25.73 -8.71 13.06
CA ARG A 337 25.27 -7.61 12.16
C ARG A 337 23.90 -7.04 12.50
N ILE A 338 23.39 -7.34 13.66
CA ILE A 338 22.10 -6.87 14.15
C ILE A 338 22.35 -5.60 14.99
N ASN A 339 21.60 -4.54 14.70
CA ASN A 339 21.72 -3.27 15.41
C ASN A 339 20.88 -3.32 16.69
N PRO A 340 21.49 -3.34 17.87
CA PRO A 340 20.74 -3.37 19.11
C PRO A 340 20.06 -2.04 19.37
N VAL A 341 18.79 -2.10 19.75
CA VAL A 341 18.04 -0.98 20.31
C VAL A 341 17.94 -1.18 21.79
N VAL A 342 18.31 -0.18 22.56
CA VAL A 342 18.52 -0.30 24.01
C VAL A 342 17.79 0.82 24.74
N ASP A 343 17.14 0.48 25.81
CA ASP A 343 16.60 1.46 26.75
C ASP A 343 17.63 1.74 27.86
N PHE A 344 18.21 2.94 27.82
CA PHE A 344 19.18 3.38 28.80
C PHE A 344 18.50 4.26 29.85
N PRO A 345 18.67 3.99 31.14
CA PRO A 345 18.13 4.82 32.20
C PRO A 345 18.54 6.28 32.04
N GLY A 346 17.55 7.15 31.98
CA GLY A 346 17.75 8.60 31.85
C GLY A 346 18.04 9.09 30.42
N GLN A 347 18.26 8.20 29.45
CA GLN A 347 18.52 8.53 28.05
C GLN A 347 17.36 8.09 27.12
N GLY A 348 16.54 7.14 27.59
CA GLY A 348 15.46 6.54 26.83
C GLY A 348 15.91 5.50 25.81
N VAL A 349 15.04 5.18 24.88
CA VAL A 349 15.28 4.14 23.87
C VAL A 349 16.14 4.68 22.74
N VAL A 350 17.27 4.03 22.51
CA VAL A 350 18.30 4.49 21.57
C VAL A 350 18.74 3.36 20.64
N LEU A 351 18.89 3.65 19.36
CA LEU A 351 19.59 2.79 18.40
C LEU A 351 21.09 2.81 18.70
N PHE A 352 21.64 1.68 19.10
CA PHE A 352 23.03 1.55 19.54
C PHE A 352 23.87 0.69 18.60
N GLY A 353 23.69 0.89 17.30
CA GLY A 353 24.41 0.23 16.23
C GLY A 353 24.17 0.93 14.88
N ASP A 354 25.03 0.67 13.92
CA ASP A 354 25.01 1.27 12.59
C ASP A 354 25.48 0.31 11.48
N LYS A 355 25.30 -1.00 11.66
CA LYS A 355 25.74 -2.02 10.72
C LYS A 355 24.68 -2.33 9.66
N THR A 356 25.17 -2.63 8.46
CA THR A 356 24.38 -3.30 7.42
C THR A 356 24.45 -4.82 7.60
N ALA A 357 23.63 -5.57 6.85
CA ALA A 357 23.62 -7.04 6.86
C ALA A 357 24.82 -7.68 6.13
N LEU A 358 25.82 -6.90 5.74
CA LEU A 358 26.99 -7.39 5.02
C LEU A 358 27.90 -8.22 5.93
N THR A 359 28.15 -9.48 5.56
CA THR A 359 29.04 -10.39 6.31
C THR A 359 30.51 -10.10 6.08
N ARG A 360 30.86 -9.70 4.87
CA ARG A 360 32.24 -9.45 4.48
C ARG A 360 32.73 -8.12 5.06
N PRO A 361 33.90 -8.06 5.68
CA PRO A 361 34.49 -6.79 6.12
C PRO A 361 34.66 -5.83 4.92
N SER A 362 34.01 -4.68 5.00
CA SER A 362 34.06 -3.65 3.96
C SER A 362 33.62 -2.31 4.58
N ALA A 363 33.94 -1.19 3.94
CA ALA A 363 33.40 0.11 4.32
C ALA A 363 31.85 0.13 4.25
N PHE A 364 31.27 -0.68 3.39
CA PHE A 364 29.82 -0.81 3.21
C PHE A 364 29.13 -1.66 4.31
N ASP A 365 29.87 -2.12 5.32
CA ASP A 365 29.28 -2.75 6.49
C ASP A 365 28.62 -1.74 7.45
N ARG A 366 28.66 -0.44 7.10
CA ARG A 366 28.09 0.67 7.85
C ARG A 366 26.93 1.32 7.10
N ILE A 367 25.84 1.62 7.84
CA ILE A 367 24.64 2.26 7.27
C ILE A 367 24.99 3.62 6.67
N ASN A 368 25.74 4.44 7.38
CA ASN A 368 26.10 5.77 6.93
C ASN A 368 26.92 5.75 5.62
N VAL A 369 27.89 4.84 5.50
CA VAL A 369 28.68 4.72 4.27
C VAL A 369 27.83 4.24 3.09
N ARG A 370 26.98 3.23 3.30
CA ARG A 370 26.07 2.78 2.25
C ARG A 370 25.15 3.91 1.80
N ARG A 371 24.58 4.66 2.72
CA ARG A 371 23.72 5.79 2.42
C ARG A 371 24.44 6.93 1.71
N LEU A 372 25.66 7.23 2.12
CA LEU A 372 26.52 8.19 1.40
C LEU A 372 26.61 7.81 -0.08
N PHE A 373 26.95 6.55 -0.37
CA PHE A 373 27.10 6.11 -1.76
C PHE A 373 25.81 6.15 -2.54
N LEU A 374 24.67 5.81 -1.93
CA LEU A 374 23.37 5.93 -2.59
C LEU A 374 23.03 7.37 -2.99
N VAL A 375 23.32 8.33 -2.12
CA VAL A 375 23.13 9.75 -2.43
C VAL A 375 24.09 10.22 -3.53
N LEU A 376 25.38 9.82 -3.44
CA LEU A 376 26.37 10.15 -4.46
C LEU A 376 26.00 9.55 -5.82
N GLU A 377 25.64 8.28 -5.86
CA GLU A 377 25.24 7.59 -7.09
C GLU A 377 24.02 8.24 -7.74
N LYS A 378 22.97 8.57 -6.98
CA LYS A 378 21.77 9.25 -7.50
C LYS A 378 22.09 10.66 -8.01
N ALA A 379 22.87 11.45 -7.26
CA ALA A 379 23.22 12.81 -7.64
C ALA A 379 24.10 12.83 -8.92
N ILE A 380 25.11 11.97 -8.96
CA ILE A 380 26.01 11.87 -10.11
C ILE A 380 25.29 11.32 -11.34
N ALA A 381 24.43 10.29 -11.17
CA ALA A 381 23.62 9.74 -12.26
C ALA A 381 22.68 10.80 -12.85
N THR A 382 22.05 11.62 -12.00
CA THR A 382 21.20 12.73 -12.46
C THR A 382 22.00 13.78 -13.24
N ALA A 383 23.18 14.14 -12.75
CA ALA A 383 24.09 15.05 -13.45
C ALA A 383 24.58 14.47 -14.78
N ALA A 384 24.86 13.17 -14.82
CA ALA A 384 25.36 12.47 -16.01
C ALA A 384 24.30 12.39 -17.13
N LYS A 385 23.01 12.43 -16.82
CA LYS A 385 21.94 12.43 -17.84
C LYS A 385 22.08 13.58 -18.84
N PHE A 386 22.57 14.71 -18.41
CA PHE A 386 22.78 15.88 -19.29
C PHE A 386 24.01 15.75 -20.21
N GLN A 387 24.84 14.72 -20.03
CA GLN A 387 25.98 14.43 -20.89
C GLN A 387 25.69 13.29 -21.88
N LEU A 388 24.49 12.72 -21.83
CA LEU A 388 24.07 11.69 -22.79
C LEU A 388 23.95 12.31 -24.18
N PHE A 389 24.50 11.62 -25.17
CA PHE A 389 24.55 12.03 -26.58
C PHE A 389 25.47 13.21 -26.89
N GLU A 390 26.22 13.74 -25.91
CA GLU A 390 27.28 14.72 -26.16
C GLU A 390 28.56 14.05 -26.65
N PHE A 391 29.41 14.84 -27.35
CA PHE A 391 30.70 14.34 -27.80
C PHE A 391 31.61 14.04 -26.62
N ASN A 392 32.35 12.93 -26.69
CA ASN A 392 33.34 12.56 -25.68
C ASN A 392 34.65 13.28 -25.91
N ASP A 393 34.63 14.59 -25.78
CA ASP A 393 35.80 15.49 -25.91
C ASP A 393 36.33 15.98 -24.56
N GLU A 394 37.39 16.74 -24.59
CA GLU A 394 38.00 17.29 -23.39
C GLU A 394 37.10 18.31 -22.70
N PHE A 395 36.32 19.06 -23.47
CA PHE A 395 35.40 20.07 -22.97
C PHE A 395 34.24 19.43 -22.16
N THR A 396 33.57 18.43 -22.71
CA THR A 396 32.48 17.71 -22.04
C THR A 396 32.96 17.03 -20.75
N ARG A 397 34.15 16.41 -20.80
CA ARG A 397 34.74 15.80 -19.59
C ARG A 397 35.10 16.85 -18.54
N ALA A 398 35.58 18.03 -18.94
CA ALA A 398 35.86 19.12 -18.00
C ALA A 398 34.58 19.68 -17.38
N GLN A 399 33.50 19.84 -18.16
CA GLN A 399 32.18 20.26 -17.64
C GLN A 399 31.68 19.29 -16.60
N PHE A 400 31.68 17.98 -16.88
CA PHE A 400 31.22 16.96 -15.93
C PHE A 400 32.08 16.96 -14.65
N ARG A 401 33.40 17.06 -14.79
CA ARG A 401 34.31 17.15 -13.64
C ARG A 401 34.01 18.38 -12.77
N ASN A 402 33.83 19.54 -13.39
CA ASN A 402 33.52 20.78 -12.68
C ASN A 402 32.15 20.73 -11.97
N LEU A 403 31.22 19.87 -12.43
CA LEU A 403 29.94 19.69 -11.80
C LEU A 403 30.03 18.74 -10.58
N VAL A 404 30.79 17.65 -10.70
CA VAL A 404 30.86 16.60 -9.68
C VAL A 404 31.88 16.89 -8.59
N GLU A 405 33.05 17.49 -8.94
CA GLU A 405 34.15 17.71 -8.00
C GLU A 405 33.79 18.61 -6.80
N PRO A 406 33.04 19.73 -6.94
CA PRO A 406 32.62 20.55 -5.82
C PRO A 406 31.73 19.74 -4.85
N PHE A 407 30.78 18.97 -5.37
CA PHE A 407 29.90 18.13 -4.57
C PHE A 407 30.68 17.08 -3.76
N LEU A 408 31.66 16.41 -4.39
CA LEU A 408 32.50 15.45 -3.68
C LEU A 408 33.39 16.13 -2.62
N ARG A 409 33.79 17.36 -2.85
CA ARG A 409 34.58 18.14 -1.90
C ARG A 409 33.75 18.59 -0.70
N ASP A 410 32.48 18.92 -0.91
CA ASP A 410 31.57 19.31 0.17
C ASP A 410 31.23 18.13 1.11
N VAL A 411 31.36 16.90 0.60
CA VAL A 411 31.17 15.66 1.40
C VAL A 411 32.42 15.29 2.20
N GLN A 412 33.61 15.76 1.80
CA GLN A 412 34.89 15.45 2.44
C GLN A 412 35.06 16.20 3.78
#